data_f0191e6a4fbb5e0dff4fc6d179d0e296
#
_entry.id   f0191e6a4fbb5e0dff4fc6d179d0e296
#
_cell.length_a   1.000
_cell.length_b   1.000
_cell.length_c   1.000
_cell.angle_alpha   90.00
_cell.angle_beta   90.00
_cell.angle_gamma   90.00
#
_symmetry.space_group_name_H-M   'P 1'
#
loop_
_entity.id
_entity.type
_entity.pdbx_description
1 polymer ?
#
loop_
_entity_poly.entity_id
_entity_poly.type
_entity_poly.pdbx_seq_one_letter_code
_entity_poly.pdbx_strand_id
1 'polypeptide(L)'
;MGWEERRARIEEVGAEWPVADDVSLTSVDIDGLAAEWSEAPGADRDSALLFFHGGGYCSGSIVSHRRLVTEAGRAAGLRTLAVGYRLAPEHPFPAAFEDALTAWRFLQAEGLEAGRIVVGGDSAGGGLTLALINRLRAAGEAPPSCAWLISPWTDLTLSGETLTTKEPVDPLIGKSYLEELAAAYLSGGIAADDPRVSPLFSKLEGFPPTLLQVGSAETLLSDSTRLAARLGEADVRVTLEIWPHMIHAWPLWNAHLEDGRRALASAGAFMRRSLLSR
;
A
#
# COMPACT_ATOMS: atom_id res chain seq x y z
N MET A 1 -20.20 15.37 -1.62
CA MET A 1 -19.44 14.90 -2.79
C MET A 1 -19.67 13.40 -2.91
N GLY A 2 -20.17 12.93 -4.06
CA GLY A 2 -20.42 11.51 -4.34
C GLY A 2 -19.11 10.73 -4.59
N TRP A 3 -19.19 9.40 -4.62
CA TRP A 3 -18.03 8.54 -4.84
C TRP A 3 -17.39 8.75 -6.22
N GLU A 4 -18.19 8.86 -7.27
CA GLU A 4 -17.69 9.12 -8.63
C GLU A 4 -16.92 10.44 -8.73
N GLU A 5 -17.43 11.51 -8.13
CA GLU A 5 -16.78 12.82 -8.12
C GLU A 5 -15.44 12.78 -7.34
N ARG A 6 -15.41 12.07 -6.20
CA ARG A 6 -14.16 11.88 -5.42
C ARG A 6 -13.12 11.12 -6.23
N ARG A 7 -13.53 10.04 -6.91
CA ARG A 7 -12.66 9.24 -7.78
C ARG A 7 -12.10 10.07 -8.92
N ALA A 8 -12.97 10.78 -9.65
CA ALA A 8 -12.55 11.65 -10.74
C ALA A 8 -11.52 12.69 -10.29
N ARG A 9 -11.71 13.31 -9.13
CA ARG A 9 -10.79 14.31 -8.60
C ARG A 9 -9.41 13.72 -8.25
N ILE A 10 -9.36 12.52 -7.70
CA ILE A 10 -8.09 11.83 -7.39
C ILE A 10 -7.38 11.44 -8.70
N GLU A 11 -8.12 10.99 -9.72
CA GLU A 11 -7.60 10.71 -11.05
C GLU A 11 -6.99 11.96 -11.71
N GLU A 12 -7.71 13.08 -11.67
CA GLU A 12 -7.22 14.36 -12.21
C GLU A 12 -5.89 14.76 -11.57
N VAL A 13 -5.80 14.71 -10.24
CA VAL A 13 -4.56 15.03 -9.50
C VAL A 13 -3.43 14.08 -9.90
N GLY A 14 -3.70 12.78 -9.99
CA GLY A 14 -2.68 11.79 -10.40
C GLY A 14 -2.22 11.98 -11.84
N ALA A 15 -3.13 12.35 -12.74
CA ALA A 15 -2.82 12.57 -14.15
C ALA A 15 -1.97 13.82 -14.41
N GLU A 16 -1.93 14.79 -13.47
CA GLU A 16 -1.06 15.96 -13.57
C GLU A 16 0.44 15.62 -13.37
N TRP A 17 0.75 14.46 -12.83
CA TRP A 17 2.13 14.08 -12.54
C TRP A 17 2.71 13.16 -13.61
N PRO A 18 3.57 13.68 -14.48
CA PRO A 18 4.09 12.88 -15.59
C PRO A 18 4.94 11.71 -15.09
N VAL A 19 4.76 10.58 -15.72
CA VAL A 19 5.72 9.47 -15.66
C VAL A 19 6.94 9.86 -16.50
N ALA A 20 8.12 9.40 -16.10
CA ALA A 20 9.33 9.64 -16.88
C ALA A 20 9.24 8.95 -18.26
N ASP A 21 9.70 9.64 -19.31
CA ASP A 21 9.56 9.20 -20.72
C ASP A 21 10.26 7.86 -21.02
N ASP A 22 11.21 7.46 -20.19
CA ASP A 22 11.97 6.23 -20.31
C ASP A 22 11.34 5.02 -19.60
N VAL A 23 10.17 5.19 -18.97
CA VAL A 23 9.42 4.10 -18.33
C VAL A 23 8.45 3.47 -19.32
N SER A 24 8.54 2.16 -19.48
CA SER A 24 7.55 1.39 -20.24
C SER A 24 6.35 1.06 -19.38
N LEU A 25 5.14 1.31 -19.88
CA LEU A 25 3.88 0.94 -19.27
C LEU A 25 3.17 -0.12 -20.11
N THR A 26 2.70 -1.18 -19.48
CA THR A 26 1.98 -2.27 -20.18
C THR A 26 0.76 -2.68 -19.35
N SER A 27 -0.43 -2.40 -19.86
CA SER A 27 -1.67 -2.86 -19.23
C SER A 27 -1.81 -4.37 -19.36
N VAL A 28 -2.32 -5.00 -18.30
CA VAL A 28 -2.63 -6.43 -18.26
C VAL A 28 -4.00 -6.63 -17.62
N ASP A 29 -4.75 -7.60 -18.12
CA ASP A 29 -5.98 -8.10 -17.53
C ASP A 29 -5.69 -9.43 -16.84
N ILE A 30 -5.99 -9.51 -15.54
CA ILE A 30 -5.79 -10.70 -14.72
C ILE A 30 -7.17 -11.26 -14.36
N ASP A 31 -7.76 -12.04 -15.26
CA ASP A 31 -9.09 -12.63 -15.08
C ASP A 31 -10.18 -11.56 -14.78
N GLY A 32 -10.13 -10.43 -15.50
CA GLY A 32 -11.03 -9.29 -15.33
C GLY A 32 -10.55 -8.25 -14.31
N LEU A 33 -9.43 -8.49 -13.64
CA LEU A 33 -8.78 -7.52 -12.76
C LEU A 33 -7.77 -6.69 -13.57
N ALA A 34 -8.02 -5.40 -13.70
CA ALA A 34 -7.10 -4.49 -14.38
C ALA A 34 -5.80 -4.33 -13.58
N ALA A 35 -4.67 -4.45 -14.26
CA ALA A 35 -3.36 -4.19 -13.68
C ALA A 35 -2.44 -3.53 -14.72
N GLU A 36 -1.33 -2.96 -14.25
CA GLU A 36 -0.35 -2.30 -15.12
C GLU A 36 1.07 -2.65 -14.66
N TRP A 37 1.83 -3.23 -15.59
CA TRP A 37 3.27 -3.32 -15.44
C TRP A 37 3.94 -1.99 -15.73
N SER A 38 4.91 -1.60 -14.93
CA SER A 38 5.84 -0.53 -15.27
C SER A 38 7.29 -0.98 -15.10
N GLU A 39 8.13 -0.57 -16.05
CA GLU A 39 9.54 -0.95 -16.10
C GLU A 39 10.39 0.28 -16.43
N ALA A 40 11.27 0.70 -15.52
CA ALA A 40 12.33 1.64 -15.81
C ALA A 40 13.51 0.93 -16.50
N PRO A 41 14.38 1.63 -17.23
CA PRO A 41 15.57 1.03 -17.83
C PRO A 41 16.42 0.28 -16.81
N GLY A 42 16.76 -0.98 -17.12
CA GLY A 42 17.58 -1.84 -16.27
C GLY A 42 16.84 -2.48 -15.09
N ALA A 43 15.50 -2.41 -15.06
CA ALA A 43 14.71 -3.11 -14.05
C ALA A 43 14.91 -4.63 -14.12
N ASP A 44 15.11 -5.24 -12.95
CA ASP A 44 15.16 -6.70 -12.80
C ASP A 44 13.77 -7.28 -13.10
N ARG A 45 13.70 -8.19 -14.08
CA ARG A 45 12.46 -8.87 -14.49
C ARG A 45 12.17 -10.15 -13.71
N ASP A 46 13.16 -10.67 -13.00
CA ASP A 46 13.02 -11.85 -12.15
C ASP A 46 12.53 -11.50 -10.74
N SER A 47 12.29 -10.21 -10.49
CA SER A 47 11.72 -9.68 -9.25
C SER A 47 10.66 -8.64 -9.55
N ALA A 48 9.69 -8.46 -8.65
CA ALA A 48 8.64 -7.47 -8.83
C ALA A 48 8.24 -6.79 -7.51
N LEU A 49 7.79 -5.53 -7.63
CA LEU A 49 6.99 -4.87 -6.62
C LEU A 49 5.51 -5.02 -7.00
N LEU A 50 4.73 -5.73 -6.21
CA LEU A 50 3.27 -5.74 -6.27
C LEU A 50 2.75 -4.59 -5.41
N PHE A 51 2.02 -3.65 -6.01
CA PHE A 51 1.59 -2.44 -5.32
C PHE A 51 0.07 -2.25 -5.31
N PHE A 52 -0.47 -1.97 -4.13
CA PHE A 52 -1.88 -1.64 -3.91
C PHE A 52 -2.01 -0.16 -3.55
N HIS A 53 -2.81 0.57 -4.33
CA HIS A 53 -3.01 2.00 -4.12
C HIS A 53 -3.85 2.32 -2.89
N GLY A 54 -3.71 3.54 -2.36
CA GLY A 54 -4.54 4.10 -1.32
C GLY A 54 -5.91 4.55 -1.82
N GLY A 55 -6.62 5.30 -0.96
CA GLY A 55 -7.96 5.84 -1.27
C GLY A 55 -9.08 5.21 -0.46
N GLY A 56 -8.78 4.65 0.71
CA GLY A 56 -9.77 4.16 1.69
C GLY A 56 -10.63 3.01 1.19
N TYR A 57 -10.15 2.19 0.27
CA TYR A 57 -10.90 1.12 -0.43
C TYR A 57 -12.04 1.62 -1.30
N CYS A 58 -12.28 2.94 -1.38
CA CYS A 58 -13.43 3.55 -2.07
C CYS A 58 -13.02 4.40 -3.27
N SER A 59 -11.75 4.73 -3.38
CA SER A 59 -11.18 5.59 -4.43
C SER A 59 -9.73 5.21 -4.72
N GLY A 60 -9.05 6.01 -5.54
CA GLY A 60 -7.71 5.69 -6.03
C GLY A 60 -7.73 4.74 -7.23
N SER A 61 -6.61 4.61 -7.89
CA SER A 61 -6.46 3.77 -9.08
C SER A 61 -5.01 3.60 -9.48
N ILE A 62 -4.77 2.82 -10.51
CA ILE A 62 -3.47 2.71 -11.18
C ILE A 62 -3.00 4.10 -11.65
N VAL A 63 -3.89 4.91 -12.24
CA VAL A 63 -3.54 6.23 -12.79
C VAL A 63 -3.14 7.20 -11.69
N SER A 64 -3.92 7.27 -10.60
CA SER A 64 -3.66 8.19 -9.50
C SER A 64 -2.34 7.93 -8.77
N HIS A 65 -1.83 6.68 -8.83
CA HIS A 65 -0.58 6.28 -8.15
C HIS A 65 0.57 5.96 -9.12
N ARG A 66 0.33 6.09 -10.43
CA ARG A 66 1.28 5.65 -11.47
C ARG A 66 2.67 6.23 -11.26
N ARG A 67 2.79 7.54 -11.03
CA ARG A 67 4.10 8.15 -10.79
C ARG A 67 4.79 7.60 -9.54
N LEU A 68 4.08 7.47 -8.43
CA LEU A 68 4.65 6.90 -7.19
C LEU A 68 5.22 5.50 -7.45
N VAL A 69 4.42 4.66 -8.11
CA VAL A 69 4.77 3.25 -8.36
C VAL A 69 5.95 3.13 -9.32
N THR A 70 5.97 3.90 -10.40
CA THR A 70 7.07 3.89 -11.39
C THR A 70 8.39 4.36 -10.78
N GLU A 71 8.36 5.42 -9.97
CA GLU A 71 9.56 5.93 -9.31
C GLU A 71 10.04 5.01 -8.18
N ALA A 72 9.13 4.32 -7.48
CA ALA A 72 9.50 3.29 -6.51
C ALA A 72 10.20 2.09 -7.18
N GLY A 73 9.66 1.63 -8.33
CA GLY A 73 10.29 0.60 -9.14
C GLY A 73 11.68 1.00 -9.61
N ARG A 74 11.83 2.23 -10.14
CA ARG A 74 13.13 2.80 -10.52
C ARG A 74 14.11 2.81 -9.35
N ALA A 75 13.69 3.32 -8.19
CA ALA A 75 14.53 3.38 -7.00
C ALA A 75 14.94 1.99 -6.50
N ALA A 76 14.09 0.99 -6.66
CA ALA A 76 14.37 -0.39 -6.28
C ALA A 76 15.10 -1.20 -7.35
N GLY A 77 15.12 -0.74 -8.61
CA GLY A 77 15.62 -1.49 -9.75
C GLY A 77 14.72 -2.69 -10.11
N LEU A 78 13.43 -2.59 -9.87
CA LEU A 78 12.42 -3.64 -10.09
C LEU A 78 11.39 -3.20 -11.12
N ARG A 79 10.81 -4.17 -11.83
CA ARG A 79 9.51 -3.94 -12.46
C ARG A 79 8.41 -3.89 -11.39
N THR A 80 7.34 -3.16 -11.68
CA THR A 80 6.23 -3.03 -10.73
C THR A 80 4.92 -3.47 -11.35
N LEU A 81 4.05 -4.11 -10.56
CA LEU A 81 2.67 -4.42 -10.93
C LEU A 81 1.74 -3.60 -10.05
N ALA A 82 1.12 -2.58 -10.61
CA ALA A 82 0.06 -1.82 -9.97
C ALA A 82 -1.29 -2.48 -10.24
N VAL A 83 -2.15 -2.60 -9.22
CA VAL A 83 -3.41 -3.33 -9.28
C VAL A 83 -4.59 -2.38 -9.10
N GLY A 84 -5.53 -2.41 -10.04
CA GLY A 84 -6.80 -1.71 -9.97
C GLY A 84 -7.86 -2.57 -9.29
N TYR A 85 -7.72 -2.81 -8.01
CA TYR A 85 -8.65 -3.65 -7.25
C TYR A 85 -10.06 -3.03 -7.15
N ARG A 86 -11.08 -3.89 -7.01
CA ARG A 86 -12.49 -3.48 -6.91
C ARG A 86 -12.75 -2.62 -5.68
N LEU A 87 -13.49 -1.53 -5.86
CA LEU A 87 -13.73 -0.50 -4.86
C LEU A 87 -15.11 -0.62 -4.22
N ALA A 88 -15.19 -0.27 -2.93
CA ALA A 88 -16.43 -0.02 -2.22
C ALA A 88 -16.99 1.37 -2.62
N PRO A 89 -18.30 1.62 -2.47
CA PRO A 89 -19.31 0.72 -1.92
C PRO A 89 -19.83 -0.33 -2.89
N GLU A 90 -19.53 -0.26 -4.19
CA GLU A 90 -20.03 -1.19 -5.20
C GLU A 90 -19.54 -2.61 -4.93
N HIS A 91 -18.30 -2.73 -4.44
CA HIS A 91 -17.65 -3.98 -4.11
C HIS A 91 -17.03 -3.90 -2.71
N PRO A 92 -17.84 -4.06 -1.64
CA PRO A 92 -17.32 -4.05 -0.28
C PRO A 92 -16.41 -5.26 0.00
N PHE A 93 -15.86 -5.34 1.20
CA PHE A 93 -15.12 -6.54 1.61
C PHE A 93 -15.99 -7.81 1.35
N PRO A 94 -15.41 -8.89 0.74
CA PRO A 94 -13.97 -9.13 0.58
C PRO A 94 -13.39 -8.82 -0.81
N ALA A 95 -14.03 -8.04 -1.67
CA ALA A 95 -13.66 -7.91 -3.07
C ALA A 95 -12.19 -7.50 -3.27
N ALA A 96 -11.74 -6.39 -2.69
CA ALA A 96 -10.35 -5.95 -2.80
C ALA A 96 -9.34 -6.98 -2.23
N PHE A 97 -9.73 -7.68 -1.17
CA PHE A 97 -8.91 -8.72 -0.55
C PHE A 97 -8.73 -9.94 -1.48
N GLU A 98 -9.77 -10.33 -2.19
CA GLU A 98 -9.73 -11.41 -3.20
C GLU A 98 -8.88 -10.99 -4.40
N ASP A 99 -9.02 -9.74 -4.86
CA ASP A 99 -8.25 -9.18 -5.96
C ASP A 99 -6.75 -9.12 -5.64
N ALA A 100 -6.40 -8.79 -4.39
CA ALA A 100 -5.00 -8.81 -3.95
C ALA A 100 -4.40 -10.23 -4.02
N LEU A 101 -5.17 -11.25 -3.64
CA LEU A 101 -4.73 -12.65 -3.77
C LEU A 101 -4.63 -13.07 -5.23
N THR A 102 -5.56 -12.65 -6.09
CA THR A 102 -5.53 -12.90 -7.53
C THR A 102 -4.26 -12.33 -8.17
N ALA A 103 -3.91 -11.09 -7.85
CA ALA A 103 -2.68 -10.45 -8.34
C ALA A 103 -1.40 -11.17 -7.84
N TRP A 104 -1.39 -11.63 -6.60
CA TRP A 104 -0.29 -12.45 -6.07
C TRP A 104 -0.14 -13.76 -6.85
N ARG A 105 -1.26 -14.48 -7.09
CA ARG A 105 -1.26 -15.73 -7.84
C ARG A 105 -0.81 -15.55 -9.29
N PHE A 106 -1.20 -14.44 -9.90
CA PHE A 106 -0.72 -14.08 -11.22
C PHE A 106 0.80 -13.97 -11.28
N LEU A 107 1.45 -13.27 -10.32
CA LEU A 107 2.90 -13.19 -10.28
C LEU A 107 3.58 -14.55 -10.13
N GLN A 108 3.00 -15.44 -9.32
CA GLN A 108 3.51 -16.80 -9.18
C GLN A 108 3.34 -17.62 -10.47
N ALA A 109 2.22 -17.44 -11.18
CA ALA A 109 1.98 -18.08 -12.49
C ALA A 109 2.93 -17.55 -13.59
N GLU A 110 3.34 -16.28 -13.50
CA GLU A 110 4.40 -15.69 -14.32
C GLU A 110 5.82 -16.20 -13.96
N GLY A 111 5.94 -17.11 -13.00
CA GLY A 111 7.19 -17.75 -12.61
C GLY A 111 7.96 -17.03 -11.50
N LEU A 112 7.43 -16.00 -10.86
CA LEU A 112 8.11 -15.34 -9.75
C LEU A 112 7.96 -16.15 -8.46
N GLU A 113 9.08 -16.50 -7.85
CA GLU A 113 9.09 -17.07 -6.50
C GLU A 113 8.69 -16.02 -5.46
N ALA A 114 8.02 -16.42 -4.38
CA ALA A 114 7.59 -15.54 -3.30
C ALA A 114 8.71 -14.63 -2.77
N GLY A 115 9.92 -15.17 -2.63
CA GLY A 115 11.11 -14.44 -2.19
C GLY A 115 11.64 -13.40 -3.18
N ARG A 116 11.12 -13.36 -4.39
CA ARG A 116 11.43 -12.37 -5.44
C ARG A 116 10.34 -11.30 -5.60
N ILE A 117 9.29 -11.38 -4.80
CA ILE A 117 8.19 -10.42 -4.81
C ILE A 117 8.27 -9.54 -3.55
N VAL A 118 8.28 -8.25 -3.75
CA VAL A 118 8.01 -7.23 -2.72
C VAL A 118 6.53 -6.90 -2.79
N VAL A 119 5.86 -6.75 -1.66
CA VAL A 119 4.47 -6.25 -1.63
C VAL A 119 4.45 -4.90 -0.93
N GLY A 120 3.73 -3.95 -1.50
CA GLY A 120 3.64 -2.61 -0.92
C GLY A 120 2.31 -1.93 -1.20
N GLY A 121 2.07 -0.85 -0.46
CA GLY A 121 0.89 -0.01 -0.64
C GLY A 121 0.88 1.16 0.31
N ASP A 122 0.07 2.14 -0.02
CA ASP A 122 -0.16 3.31 0.81
C ASP A 122 -1.57 3.30 1.42
N SER A 123 -1.73 3.86 2.61
CA SER A 123 -3.03 4.02 3.25
C SER A 123 -3.81 2.69 3.32
N ALA A 124 -5.00 2.62 2.74
CA ALA A 124 -5.79 1.39 2.58
C ALA A 124 -5.04 0.28 1.84
N GLY A 125 -4.23 0.64 0.82
CA GLY A 125 -3.37 -0.32 0.11
C GLY A 125 -2.29 -0.92 1.02
N GLY A 126 -1.81 -0.17 2.01
CA GLY A 126 -0.95 -0.68 3.08
C GLY A 126 -1.67 -1.70 3.97
N GLY A 127 -2.92 -1.43 4.35
CA GLY A 127 -3.79 -2.38 5.04
C GLY A 127 -4.02 -3.65 4.22
N LEU A 128 -4.30 -3.49 2.91
CA LEU A 128 -4.51 -4.61 1.98
C LEU A 128 -3.24 -5.46 1.81
N THR A 129 -2.06 -4.83 1.76
CA THR A 129 -0.76 -5.51 1.76
C THR A 129 -0.61 -6.44 2.97
N LEU A 130 -0.91 -5.94 4.17
CA LEU A 130 -0.82 -6.74 5.40
C LEU A 130 -1.85 -7.86 5.43
N ALA A 131 -3.08 -7.60 4.96
CA ALA A 131 -4.14 -8.58 4.86
C ALA A 131 -3.76 -9.74 3.92
N LEU A 132 -3.16 -9.43 2.75
CA LEU A 132 -2.62 -10.43 1.83
C LEU A 132 -1.54 -11.28 2.50
N ILE A 133 -0.54 -10.66 3.16
CA ILE A 133 0.54 -11.39 3.85
C ILE A 133 -0.04 -12.32 4.93
N ASN A 134 -1.01 -11.85 5.70
CA ASN A 134 -1.73 -12.68 6.68
C ASN A 134 -2.42 -13.88 6.04
N ARG A 135 -3.05 -13.68 4.88
CA ARG A 135 -3.73 -14.76 4.13
C ARG A 135 -2.75 -15.83 3.66
N LEU A 136 -1.60 -15.41 3.10
CA LEU A 136 -0.56 -16.32 2.66
C LEU A 136 0.00 -17.12 3.85
N ARG A 137 0.32 -16.45 4.94
CA ARG A 137 0.83 -17.09 6.14
C ARG A 137 -0.15 -18.08 6.74
N ALA A 138 -1.44 -17.72 6.81
CA ALA A 138 -2.50 -18.63 7.32
C ALA A 138 -2.67 -19.88 6.44
N ALA A 139 -2.31 -19.80 5.17
CA ALA A 139 -2.28 -20.93 4.24
C ALA A 139 -0.96 -21.75 4.30
N GLY A 140 0.03 -21.34 5.12
CA GLY A 140 1.34 -21.97 5.18
C GLY A 140 2.20 -21.68 3.95
N GLU A 141 1.90 -20.63 3.21
CA GLU A 141 2.63 -20.24 2.01
C GLU A 141 3.85 -19.38 2.34
N ALA A 142 4.85 -19.42 1.47
CA ALA A 142 6.04 -18.60 1.62
C ALA A 142 5.69 -17.11 1.55
N PRO A 143 6.19 -16.28 2.48
CA PRO A 143 5.94 -14.84 2.48
C PRO A 143 6.72 -14.14 1.35
N PRO A 144 6.31 -12.91 0.95
CA PRO A 144 7.09 -12.06 0.06
C PRO A 144 8.46 -11.73 0.66
N SER A 145 9.38 -11.17 -0.15
CA SER A 145 10.73 -10.83 0.32
C SER A 145 10.70 -9.76 1.42
N CYS A 146 9.83 -8.77 1.28
CA CYS A 146 9.58 -7.74 2.28
C CYS A 146 8.24 -7.05 2.01
N ALA A 147 7.78 -6.26 2.98
CA ALA A 147 6.67 -5.34 2.85
C ALA A 147 7.15 -3.88 2.89
N TRP A 148 6.56 -3.02 2.03
CA TRP A 148 6.76 -1.57 2.03
C TRP A 148 5.42 -0.85 2.21
N LEU A 149 5.27 -0.11 3.29
CA LEU A 149 4.02 0.49 3.71
C LEU A 149 4.18 2.00 3.88
N ILE A 150 3.34 2.78 3.21
CA ILE A 150 3.29 4.24 3.33
C ILE A 150 2.02 4.62 4.07
N SER A 151 2.14 5.26 5.23
CA SER A 151 0.98 5.75 6.00
C SER A 151 -0.17 4.72 6.09
N PRO A 152 0.11 3.43 6.41
CA PRO A 152 -0.87 2.36 6.26
C PRO A 152 -2.08 2.55 7.20
N TRP A 153 -3.28 2.32 6.68
CA TRP A 153 -4.50 2.23 7.48
C TRP A 153 -4.71 0.79 7.95
N THR A 154 -4.47 0.54 9.23
CA THR A 154 -4.37 -0.82 9.79
C THR A 154 -5.43 -1.13 10.83
N ASP A 155 -6.22 -0.13 11.23
CA ASP A 155 -7.23 -0.21 12.29
C ASP A 155 -8.53 0.49 11.85
N LEU A 156 -9.48 -0.27 11.32
CA LEU A 156 -10.78 0.24 10.89
C LEU A 156 -11.75 0.48 12.07
N THR A 157 -11.34 0.13 13.31
CA THR A 157 -12.09 0.52 14.51
C THR A 157 -11.84 1.98 14.88
N LEU A 158 -10.86 2.62 14.23
CA LEU A 158 -10.48 4.02 14.45
C LEU A 158 -10.11 4.32 15.91
N SER A 159 -9.40 3.39 16.57
CA SER A 159 -9.03 3.50 17.97
C SER A 159 -7.70 4.26 18.19
N GLY A 160 -7.01 4.68 17.14
CA GLY A 160 -5.74 5.39 17.21
C GLY A 160 -5.89 6.81 17.80
N GLU A 161 -5.03 7.17 18.77
CA GLU A 161 -5.08 8.49 19.42
C GLU A 161 -4.80 9.67 18.48
N THR A 162 -3.98 9.44 17.44
CA THR A 162 -3.62 10.49 16.47
C THR A 162 -4.76 10.88 15.57
N LEU A 163 -5.82 10.07 15.48
CA LEU A 163 -7.06 10.44 14.81
C LEU A 163 -7.72 11.71 15.41
N THR A 164 -7.45 11.99 16.68
CA THR A 164 -7.90 13.20 17.35
C THR A 164 -6.77 14.23 17.49
N THR A 165 -5.59 13.79 17.92
CA THR A 165 -4.50 14.73 18.25
C THR A 165 -3.81 15.32 17.02
N LYS A 166 -3.90 14.66 15.85
CA LYS A 166 -3.33 15.12 14.60
C LYS A 166 -4.35 15.64 13.59
N GLU A 167 -5.65 15.47 13.82
CA GLU A 167 -6.70 15.98 12.94
C GLU A 167 -6.58 17.49 12.61
N PRO A 168 -6.19 18.38 13.54
CA PRO A 168 -6.02 19.80 13.22
C PRO A 168 -4.88 20.12 12.25
N VAL A 169 -3.94 19.20 12.05
CA VAL A 169 -2.75 19.41 11.20
C VAL A 169 -2.70 18.48 9.98
N ASP A 170 -3.60 17.51 9.89
CA ASP A 170 -3.74 16.65 8.71
C ASP A 170 -4.67 17.32 7.69
N PRO A 171 -4.18 17.77 6.53
CA PRO A 171 -4.99 18.45 5.55
C PRO A 171 -5.85 17.51 4.68
N LEU A 172 -5.63 16.21 4.77
CA LEU A 172 -6.21 15.23 3.83
C LEU A 172 -7.23 14.31 4.50
N ILE A 173 -6.96 13.88 5.73
CA ILE A 173 -7.73 12.84 6.38
C ILE A 173 -8.19 13.30 7.75
N GLY A 174 -9.51 13.28 7.97
CA GLY A 174 -10.13 13.46 9.29
C GLY A 174 -10.84 12.19 9.73
N LYS A 175 -11.13 12.08 11.02
CA LYS A 175 -11.78 10.91 11.60
C LYS A 175 -13.14 10.62 10.96
N SER A 176 -13.97 11.66 10.73
CA SER A 176 -15.29 11.51 10.11
C SER A 176 -15.20 10.97 8.68
N TYR A 177 -14.17 11.34 7.94
CA TYR A 177 -13.93 10.81 6.59
C TYR A 177 -13.55 9.33 6.63
N LEU A 178 -12.69 8.93 7.56
CA LEU A 178 -12.34 7.52 7.74
C LEU A 178 -13.53 6.67 8.20
N GLU A 179 -14.43 7.22 9.04
CA GLU A 179 -15.69 6.56 9.44
C GLU A 179 -16.58 6.28 8.22
N GLU A 180 -16.71 7.23 7.29
CA GLU A 180 -17.48 7.06 6.05
C GLU A 180 -16.88 5.96 5.15
N LEU A 181 -15.56 5.97 4.98
CA LEU A 181 -14.82 4.98 4.19
C LEU A 181 -14.95 3.58 4.79
N ALA A 182 -14.75 3.46 6.11
CA ALA A 182 -14.91 2.19 6.82
C ALA A 182 -16.33 1.64 6.70
N ALA A 183 -17.36 2.49 6.87
CA ALA A 183 -18.75 2.07 6.73
C ALA A 183 -19.05 1.54 5.32
N ALA A 184 -18.51 2.16 4.28
CA ALA A 184 -18.68 1.71 2.90
C ALA A 184 -17.96 0.36 2.66
N TYR A 185 -16.72 0.22 3.09
CA TYR A 185 -15.93 -1.01 2.89
C TYR A 185 -16.46 -2.20 3.70
N LEU A 186 -16.97 -1.96 4.92
CA LEU A 186 -17.49 -2.97 5.84
C LEU A 186 -18.98 -3.26 5.65
N SER A 187 -19.63 -2.68 4.65
CA SER A 187 -21.10 -2.80 4.44
C SER A 187 -21.59 -4.23 4.23
N GLY A 188 -20.69 -5.17 3.92
CA GLY A 188 -20.97 -6.63 3.87
C GLY A 188 -21.15 -7.29 5.24
N GLY A 189 -21.04 -6.54 6.36
CA GLY A 189 -21.33 -7.02 7.71
C GLY A 189 -20.16 -7.67 8.45
N ILE A 190 -18.92 -7.51 7.97
CA ILE A 190 -17.72 -7.92 8.70
C ILE A 190 -17.45 -6.94 9.86
N ALA A 191 -16.97 -7.44 10.99
CA ALA A 191 -16.60 -6.62 12.14
C ALA A 191 -15.35 -5.76 11.83
N ALA A 192 -15.34 -4.52 12.31
CA ALA A 192 -14.22 -3.60 12.07
C ALA A 192 -12.89 -4.05 12.70
N ASP A 193 -12.93 -4.88 13.74
CA ASP A 193 -11.76 -5.47 14.40
C ASP A 193 -11.33 -6.82 13.82
N ASP A 194 -12.03 -7.32 12.79
CA ASP A 194 -11.62 -8.55 12.12
C ASP A 194 -10.22 -8.39 11.49
N PRO A 195 -9.27 -9.30 11.77
CA PRO A 195 -7.89 -9.20 11.27
C PRO A 195 -7.74 -9.14 9.75
N ARG A 196 -8.76 -9.51 8.99
CA ARG A 196 -8.74 -9.44 7.52
C ARG A 196 -8.96 -8.02 7.00
N VAL A 197 -9.59 -7.14 7.79
CA VAL A 197 -9.83 -5.74 7.46
C VAL A 197 -9.01 -4.79 8.34
N SER A 198 -8.70 -5.20 9.57
CA SER A 198 -7.86 -4.47 10.52
C SER A 198 -6.63 -5.31 10.90
N PRO A 199 -5.63 -5.38 10.01
CA PRO A 199 -4.46 -6.23 10.21
C PRO A 199 -3.62 -5.89 11.44
N LEU A 200 -3.81 -4.73 12.05
CA LEU A 200 -3.24 -4.39 13.33
C LEU A 200 -3.60 -5.44 14.41
N PHE A 201 -4.78 -6.05 14.35
CA PHE A 201 -5.23 -7.04 15.34
C PHE A 201 -4.87 -8.49 14.97
N SER A 202 -4.14 -8.68 13.88
CA SER A 202 -3.72 -10.02 13.45
C SER A 202 -2.53 -10.54 14.27
N LYS A 203 -2.24 -11.84 14.09
CA LYS A 203 -0.97 -12.43 14.51
C LYS A 203 0.10 -12.04 13.50
N LEU A 204 1.24 -11.53 13.95
CA LEU A 204 2.29 -10.98 13.07
C LEU A 204 3.56 -11.83 13.02
N GLU A 205 3.63 -12.94 13.76
CA GLU A 205 4.77 -13.86 13.71
C GLU A 205 4.96 -14.42 12.29
N GLY A 206 6.19 -14.41 11.82
CA GLY A 206 6.53 -14.89 10.48
C GLY A 206 6.22 -13.92 9.34
N PHE A 207 5.89 -12.67 9.66
CA PHE A 207 5.85 -11.60 8.67
C PHE A 207 7.25 -11.38 8.04
N PRO A 208 7.33 -10.90 6.79
CA PRO A 208 8.61 -10.56 6.18
C PRO A 208 9.16 -9.26 6.79
N PRO A 209 10.45 -8.95 6.57
CA PRO A 209 10.99 -7.63 6.89
C PRO A 209 10.09 -6.52 6.36
N THR A 210 9.75 -5.56 7.21
CA THR A 210 8.76 -4.51 6.90
C THR A 210 9.34 -3.12 7.07
N LEU A 211 9.19 -2.27 6.05
CA LEU A 211 9.45 -0.84 6.11
C LEU A 211 8.12 -0.10 6.23
N LEU A 212 8.02 0.75 7.25
CA LEU A 212 6.93 1.67 7.51
C LEU A 212 7.43 3.10 7.32
N GLN A 213 6.80 3.87 6.44
CA GLN A 213 7.05 5.29 6.25
C GLN A 213 5.78 6.06 6.59
N VAL A 214 5.84 6.99 7.53
CA VAL A 214 4.68 7.76 8.00
C VAL A 214 5.06 9.21 8.29
N GLY A 215 4.15 10.13 7.98
CA GLY A 215 4.32 11.54 8.28
C GLY A 215 4.04 11.86 9.76
N SER A 216 4.69 12.89 10.31
CA SER A 216 4.37 13.32 11.67
C SER A 216 3.13 14.21 11.75
N ALA A 217 2.64 14.73 10.62
CA ALA A 217 1.47 15.60 10.50
C ALA A 217 0.27 14.87 9.86
N GLU A 218 0.01 13.62 10.28
CA GLU A 218 -1.11 12.83 9.78
C GLU A 218 -1.83 12.07 10.88
N THR A 219 -3.12 11.82 10.65
CA THR A 219 -4.01 11.12 11.59
C THR A 219 -3.69 9.64 11.74
N LEU A 220 -3.11 8.98 10.74
CA LEU A 220 -2.72 7.56 10.78
C LEU A 220 -1.32 7.30 11.36
N LEU A 221 -0.69 8.31 12.00
CA LEU A 221 0.60 8.13 12.66
C LEU A 221 0.55 7.00 13.70
N SER A 222 -0.51 6.92 14.51
CA SER A 222 -0.64 5.87 15.52
C SER A 222 -0.85 4.48 14.95
N ASP A 223 -1.44 4.35 13.76
CA ASP A 223 -1.55 3.06 13.06
C ASP A 223 -0.16 2.49 12.77
N SER A 224 0.72 3.32 12.22
CA SER A 224 2.10 2.94 11.90
C SER A 224 2.94 2.64 13.14
N THR A 225 2.85 3.48 14.19
CA THR A 225 3.65 3.28 15.41
C THR A 225 3.20 2.04 16.19
N ARG A 226 1.89 1.80 16.29
CA ARG A 226 1.32 0.60 16.91
C ARG A 226 1.68 -0.66 16.12
N LEU A 227 1.59 -0.62 14.80
CA LEU A 227 1.98 -1.74 13.96
C LEU A 227 3.48 -2.05 14.10
N ALA A 228 4.34 -1.03 14.10
CA ALA A 228 5.78 -1.22 14.27
C ALA A 228 6.12 -1.90 15.61
N ALA A 229 5.48 -1.47 16.71
CA ALA A 229 5.65 -2.09 18.01
C ALA A 229 5.23 -3.57 17.98
N ARG A 230 4.05 -3.88 17.45
CA ARG A 230 3.55 -5.25 17.36
C ARG A 230 4.36 -6.16 16.45
N LEU A 231 4.91 -5.62 15.35
CA LEU A 231 5.85 -6.38 14.50
C LEU A 231 7.14 -6.70 15.28
N GLY A 232 7.68 -5.74 16.04
CA GLY A 232 8.84 -5.98 16.90
C GLY A 232 8.58 -7.00 17.99
N GLU A 233 7.41 -6.97 18.64
CA GLU A 233 6.99 -7.98 19.62
C GLU A 233 6.84 -9.39 19.03
N ALA A 234 6.58 -9.47 17.71
CA ALA A 234 6.49 -10.72 16.97
C ALA A 234 7.83 -11.16 16.34
N ASP A 235 8.97 -10.61 16.79
CA ASP A 235 10.31 -10.88 16.27
C ASP A 235 10.49 -10.61 14.76
N VAL A 236 9.69 -9.70 14.20
CA VAL A 236 9.80 -9.27 12.81
C VAL A 236 10.78 -8.10 12.70
N ARG A 237 11.69 -8.18 11.72
CA ARG A 237 12.58 -7.06 11.40
C ARG A 237 11.74 -5.89 10.84
N VAL A 238 11.62 -4.82 11.61
CA VAL A 238 10.88 -3.62 11.23
C VAL A 238 11.80 -2.41 11.13
N THR A 239 11.57 -1.57 10.13
CA THR A 239 12.12 -0.22 10.00
C THR A 239 10.94 0.75 10.01
N LEU A 240 10.90 1.65 10.97
CA LEU A 240 9.92 2.73 11.04
C LEU A 240 10.61 4.06 10.77
N GLU A 241 10.17 4.77 9.73
CA GLU A 241 10.59 6.12 9.39
C GLU A 241 9.43 7.08 9.66
N ILE A 242 9.56 7.94 10.68
CA ILE A 242 8.62 9.04 10.93
C ILE A 242 9.24 10.31 10.34
N TRP A 243 8.58 10.85 9.31
CA TRP A 243 9.07 12.02 8.60
C TRP A 243 8.48 13.31 9.18
N PRO A 244 9.33 14.21 9.74
CA PRO A 244 8.84 15.45 10.37
C PRO A 244 8.08 16.33 9.37
N HIS A 245 6.91 16.81 9.79
CA HIS A 245 6.02 17.70 9.04
C HIS A 245 5.42 17.13 7.75
N MET A 246 5.72 15.88 7.40
CA MET A 246 5.07 15.23 6.26
C MET A 246 3.63 14.84 6.60
N ILE A 247 2.78 15.01 5.59
CA ILE A 247 1.35 14.70 5.63
C ILE A 247 1.11 13.26 5.18
N HIS A 248 -0.14 12.82 5.21
CA HIS A 248 -0.53 11.48 4.78
C HIS A 248 -0.07 11.17 3.35
N ALA A 249 0.59 10.03 3.16
CA ALA A 249 1.08 9.51 1.88
C ALA A 249 1.90 10.52 1.04
N TRP A 250 2.69 11.39 1.69
CA TRP A 250 3.47 12.46 1.03
C TRP A 250 4.36 11.99 -0.14
N PRO A 251 4.84 10.75 -0.24
CA PRO A 251 5.61 10.30 -1.39
C PRO A 251 4.84 10.36 -2.71
N LEU A 252 3.50 10.44 -2.69
CA LEU A 252 2.68 10.71 -3.90
C LEU A 252 3.11 12.01 -4.59
N TRP A 253 3.52 13.03 -3.82
CA TRP A 253 3.97 14.33 -4.35
C TRP A 253 5.45 14.36 -4.74
N ASN A 254 6.09 13.21 -5.00
CA ASN A 254 7.51 13.11 -5.35
C ASN A 254 7.92 13.96 -6.57
N ALA A 255 6.98 14.33 -7.45
CA ALA A 255 7.25 15.23 -8.56
C ALA A 255 7.81 16.59 -8.08
N HIS A 256 7.26 17.13 -7.00
CA HIS A 256 7.56 18.46 -6.49
C HIS A 256 8.24 18.45 -5.12
N LEU A 257 8.04 17.38 -4.33
CA LEU A 257 8.53 17.29 -2.96
C LEU A 257 9.83 16.48 -2.89
N GLU A 258 10.90 17.12 -2.43
CA GLU A 258 12.20 16.46 -2.26
C GLU A 258 12.13 15.31 -1.24
N ASP A 259 11.44 15.51 -0.12
CA ASP A 259 11.27 14.46 0.90
C ASP A 259 10.48 13.26 0.39
N GLY A 260 9.57 13.47 -0.58
CA GLY A 260 8.94 12.36 -1.31
C GLY A 260 9.97 11.53 -2.10
N ARG A 261 10.87 12.18 -2.82
CA ARG A 261 11.96 11.49 -3.56
C ARG A 261 12.94 10.79 -2.62
N ARG A 262 13.28 11.41 -1.48
CA ARG A 262 14.15 10.81 -0.45
C ARG A 262 13.51 9.58 0.18
N ALA A 263 12.21 9.63 0.48
CA ALA A 263 11.45 8.48 0.98
C ALA A 263 11.48 7.31 -0.01
N LEU A 264 11.27 7.59 -1.31
CA LEU A 264 11.37 6.55 -2.36
C LEU A 264 12.78 5.98 -2.49
N ALA A 265 13.82 6.80 -2.38
CA ALA A 265 15.21 6.31 -2.40
C ALA A 265 15.51 5.39 -1.21
N SER A 266 15.03 5.72 0.00
CA SER A 266 15.11 4.87 1.20
C SER A 266 14.39 3.55 0.99
N ALA A 267 13.15 3.60 0.49
CA ALA A 267 12.34 2.41 0.18
C ALA A 267 13.03 1.51 -0.85
N GLY A 268 13.56 2.09 -1.94
CA GLY A 268 14.30 1.34 -2.95
C GLY A 268 15.53 0.63 -2.37
N ALA A 269 16.29 1.31 -1.52
CA ALA A 269 17.43 0.71 -0.83
C ALA A 269 17.02 -0.43 0.12
N PHE A 270 15.90 -0.27 0.83
CA PHE A 270 15.35 -1.33 1.68
C PHE A 270 14.92 -2.56 0.87
N MET A 271 14.16 -2.38 -0.21
CA MET A 271 13.69 -3.45 -1.08
C MET A 271 14.85 -4.23 -1.69
N ARG A 272 15.86 -3.55 -2.25
CA ARG A 272 17.07 -4.22 -2.80
C ARG A 272 17.80 -5.05 -1.75
N ARG A 273 18.03 -4.53 -0.54
CA ARG A 273 18.68 -5.29 0.53
C ARG A 273 17.90 -6.55 0.91
N SER A 274 16.57 -6.45 0.95
CA SER A 274 15.72 -7.58 1.33
C SER A 274 15.71 -8.70 0.29
N LEU A 275 15.83 -8.37 -1.00
CA LEU A 275 15.95 -9.32 -2.09
C LEU A 275 17.31 -10.04 -2.11
N LEU A 276 18.39 -9.37 -1.70
CA LEU A 276 19.74 -9.93 -1.68
C LEU A 276 20.03 -10.79 -0.44
N SER A 277 19.21 -10.71 0.60
CA SER A 277 19.44 -11.37 1.88
C SER A 277 18.87 -12.80 1.95
N ARG A 278 18.46 -13.39 0.84
CA ARG A 278 17.87 -14.74 0.75
C ARG A 278 18.70 -15.68 -0.10
#